data_9bf458d3ce2940ae19b0ed53059d26c4
#
_entry.id   9bf458d3ce2940ae19b0ed53059d26c4
#
_cell.length_a   1.000
_cell.length_b   1.000
_cell.length_c   1.000
_cell.angle_alpha   90.00
_cell.angle_beta   90.00
_cell.angle_gamma   90.00
#
_symmetry.space_group_name_H-M   'P 1'
#
loop_
_entity.id
_entity.type
_entity.pdbx_description
1 polymer ?
#
loop_
_entity_poly.entity_id
_entity_poly.type
_entity_poly.pdbx_seq_one_letter_code
_entity_poly.pdbx_strand_id
1 'polypeptide(L)'
;MEIFDRDFRTHTPPGTATVSLQTTEVKGARVPGLLVNDGFGVNQVVYMLAKIHRPDVETILIEEPEVHLHPSVIRKFARVLTYLATQEEKQLIFTTHSEQFLLSILACVKEKLIRHDQLRCYHVSRERKQTTFTEEPVSSDGQISGGLSSFMEGELEDIKSFLSISE
;
A
#
# COMPACT_ATOMS: atom_id res chain seq x y z
N MET A 1 -2.82 15.24 0.45
CA MET A 1 -3.58 14.04 0.92
C MET A 1 -2.92 13.55 2.20
N GLU A 2 -3.63 13.50 3.31
CA GLU A 2 -3.07 13.08 4.61
C GLU A 2 -3.24 11.55 4.79
N ILE A 3 -2.14 10.83 4.96
CA ILE A 3 -2.15 9.40 5.30
C ILE A 3 -2.28 9.25 6.81
N PHE A 4 -1.48 10.02 7.56
CA PHE A 4 -1.45 10.06 9.02
C PHE A 4 -1.86 11.44 9.51
N ASP A 5 -2.39 11.53 10.72
CA ASP A 5 -2.66 12.81 11.40
C ASP A 5 -1.36 13.37 12.02
N ARG A 6 -0.31 13.52 11.19
CA ARG A 6 1.02 13.96 11.62
C ARG A 6 1.67 14.88 10.60
N ASP A 7 2.35 15.90 11.12
CA ASP A 7 3.28 16.74 10.37
C ASP A 7 4.68 16.18 10.47
N PHE A 8 5.43 16.22 9.38
CA PHE A 8 6.81 15.75 9.28
C PHE A 8 7.73 16.92 8.98
N ARG A 9 8.88 16.98 9.66
CA ARG A 9 9.90 17.99 9.41
C ARG A 9 11.29 17.46 9.70
N THR A 10 12.27 18.07 9.06
CA THR A 10 13.67 17.89 9.41
C THR A 10 14.06 18.85 10.53
N HIS A 11 14.92 18.42 11.43
CA HIS A 11 15.52 19.23 12.48
C HIS A 11 17.01 18.99 12.53
N THR A 12 17.78 20.08 12.52
CA THR A 12 19.23 20.06 12.70
C THR A 12 19.55 20.82 13.98
N PRO A 13 19.99 20.13 15.05
CA PRO A 13 20.39 20.83 16.28
C PRO A 13 21.52 21.81 16.01
N PRO A 14 21.51 23.00 16.64
CA PRO A 14 22.59 23.98 16.49
C PRO A 14 23.95 23.36 16.80
N GLY A 15 24.96 23.66 15.94
CA GLY A 15 26.31 23.18 16.12
C GLY A 15 26.57 21.71 15.74
N THR A 16 25.61 21.05 15.11
CA THR A 16 25.76 19.68 14.63
C THR A 16 25.50 19.56 13.12
N ALA A 17 26.11 18.56 12.48
CA ALA A 17 25.80 18.18 11.10
C ALA A 17 24.70 17.09 11.03
N THR A 18 24.11 16.72 12.17
CA THR A 18 23.12 15.64 12.24
C THR A 18 21.74 16.16 11.90
N VAL A 19 21.11 15.58 10.89
CA VAL A 19 19.72 15.84 10.55
C VAL A 19 18.85 14.74 11.15
N SER A 20 17.84 15.12 11.91
CA SER A 20 16.82 14.20 12.43
C SER A 20 15.47 14.47 11.77
N LEU A 21 14.68 13.40 11.56
CA LEU A 21 13.29 13.52 11.16
C LEU A 21 12.42 13.57 12.41
N GLN A 22 11.58 14.58 12.48
CA GLN A 22 10.64 14.79 13.59
C GLN A 22 9.21 14.70 13.08
N THR A 23 8.35 14.23 13.95
CA THR A 23 6.90 14.19 13.74
C THR A 23 6.19 14.99 14.82
N THR A 24 5.04 15.56 14.47
CA THR A 24 4.20 16.28 15.42
C THR A 24 2.74 15.90 15.14
N GLU A 25 1.97 15.60 16.17
CA GLU A 25 0.54 15.38 16.01
C GLU A 25 -0.16 16.64 15.52
N VAL A 26 -1.00 16.53 14.50
CA VAL A 26 -1.79 17.66 13.98
C VAL A 26 -2.85 18.08 15.01
N LYS A 27 -3.42 17.08 15.71
CA LYS A 27 -4.42 17.26 16.77
C LYS A 27 -3.83 16.75 18.08
N GLY A 28 -3.70 17.62 19.07
CA GLY A 28 -3.16 17.22 20.39
C GLY A 28 -2.13 18.18 20.93
N ALA A 29 -1.23 17.68 21.78
CA ALA A 29 -0.24 18.47 22.51
C ALA A 29 0.86 19.11 21.60
N ARG A 30 0.91 18.78 20.33
CA ARG A 30 1.91 19.25 19.33
C ARG A 30 3.36 19.17 19.81
N VAL A 31 3.67 18.16 20.62
CA VAL A 31 5.04 17.91 21.07
C VAL A 31 5.79 17.21 19.95
N PRO A 32 6.92 17.77 19.48
CA PRO A 32 7.75 17.11 18.49
C PRO A 32 8.37 15.84 19.06
N GLY A 33 8.22 14.73 18.31
CA GLY A 33 8.90 13.47 18.58
C GLY A 33 9.87 13.12 17.46
N LEU A 34 10.80 12.23 17.71
CA LEU A 34 11.60 11.64 16.63
C LEU A 34 10.74 10.65 15.85
N LEU A 35 10.83 10.69 14.51
CA LEU A 35 10.12 9.75 13.65
C LEU A 35 10.37 8.29 14.04
N VAL A 36 11.58 7.94 14.45
CA VAL A 36 11.94 6.58 14.86
C VAL A 36 11.11 6.06 16.05
N ASN A 37 10.54 6.95 16.85
CA ASN A 37 9.67 6.60 17.98
C ASN A 37 8.20 6.43 17.59
N ASP A 38 7.83 6.80 16.35
CA ASP A 38 6.52 6.49 15.81
C ASP A 38 6.47 4.99 15.43
N GLY A 39 5.29 4.41 15.39
CA GLY A 39 5.10 3.00 15.08
C GLY A 39 5.73 2.59 13.73
N PHE A 40 6.03 1.31 13.58
CA PHE A 40 6.71 0.74 12.42
C PHE A 40 6.07 1.15 11.10
N GLY A 41 4.74 1.13 11.00
CA GLY A 41 4.01 1.50 9.79
C GLY A 41 4.24 2.94 9.35
N VAL A 42 4.36 3.90 10.27
CA VAL A 42 4.65 5.30 9.93
C VAL A 42 6.05 5.43 9.33
N ASN A 43 7.04 4.81 9.96
CA ASN A 43 8.43 4.80 9.49
C ASN A 43 8.54 4.19 8.09
N GLN A 44 7.88 3.04 7.89
CA GLN A 44 7.84 2.31 6.62
C GLN A 44 7.25 3.17 5.50
N VAL A 45 6.09 3.78 5.72
CA VAL A 45 5.44 4.64 4.71
C VAL A 45 6.31 5.85 4.37
N VAL A 46 6.87 6.54 5.36
CA VAL A 46 7.76 7.68 5.12
C VAL A 46 8.98 7.26 4.29
N TYR A 47 9.59 6.11 4.61
CA TYR A 47 10.71 5.59 3.84
C TYR A 47 10.32 5.26 2.39
N MET A 48 9.21 4.56 2.18
CA MET A 48 8.72 4.23 0.84
C MET A 48 8.43 5.48 0.02
N LEU A 49 7.71 6.46 0.59
CA LEU A 49 7.42 7.71 -0.10
C LEU A 49 8.68 8.48 -0.46
N ALA A 50 9.68 8.54 0.45
CA ALA A 50 10.96 9.17 0.16
C ALA A 50 11.71 8.50 -1.00
N LYS A 51 11.57 7.17 -1.16
CA LYS A 51 12.14 6.44 -2.30
C LYS A 51 11.38 6.69 -3.60
N ILE A 52 10.06 6.74 -3.53
CA ILE A 52 9.21 6.97 -4.71
C ILE A 52 9.44 8.38 -5.27
N HIS A 53 9.60 9.39 -4.42
CA HIS A 53 9.83 10.77 -4.84
C HIS A 53 11.23 11.05 -5.42
N ARG A 54 12.12 10.07 -5.44
CA ARG A 54 13.44 10.26 -6.07
C ARG A 54 13.30 10.48 -7.58
N PRO A 55 13.86 11.58 -8.12
CA PRO A 55 13.73 11.90 -9.55
C PRO A 55 14.52 10.95 -10.46
N ASP A 56 15.55 10.30 -9.92
CA ASP A 56 16.43 9.36 -10.63
C ASP A 56 15.89 7.92 -10.64
N VAL A 57 14.69 7.68 -10.09
CA VAL A 57 14.07 6.35 -9.99
C VAL A 57 12.75 6.35 -10.75
N GLU A 58 12.65 5.52 -11.79
CA GLU A 58 11.45 5.37 -12.62
C GLU A 58 10.61 4.16 -12.20
N THR A 59 11.27 3.06 -11.80
CA THR A 59 10.60 1.80 -11.41
C THR A 59 10.95 1.44 -9.97
N ILE A 60 9.94 1.10 -9.19
CA ILE A 60 10.10 0.74 -7.78
C ILE A 60 9.36 -0.57 -7.52
N LEU A 61 10.09 -1.53 -6.95
CA LEU A 61 9.54 -2.79 -6.49
C LEU A 61 9.40 -2.72 -4.96
N ILE A 62 8.22 -3.08 -4.46
CA ILE A 62 7.91 -3.06 -3.03
C ILE A 62 7.21 -4.37 -2.67
N GLU A 63 7.77 -5.09 -1.71
CA GLU A 63 7.13 -6.27 -1.14
C GLU A 63 6.20 -5.83 -0.01
N GLU A 64 4.97 -6.30 -0.06
CA GLU A 64 3.94 -6.14 0.98
C GLU A 64 3.89 -4.73 1.60
N PRO A 65 3.61 -3.69 0.78
CA PRO A 65 3.66 -2.30 1.23
C PRO A 65 2.69 -1.98 2.38
N GLU A 66 1.71 -2.82 2.60
CA GLU A 66 0.66 -2.70 3.63
C GLU A 66 1.04 -3.30 4.99
N VAL A 67 2.12 -4.06 5.08
CA VAL A 67 2.57 -4.69 6.34
C VAL A 67 2.76 -3.62 7.41
N HIS A 68 2.33 -3.93 8.63
CA HIS A 68 2.31 -3.02 9.79
C HIS A 68 1.39 -1.79 9.68
N LEU A 69 0.56 -1.70 8.63
CA LEU A 69 -0.41 -0.62 8.50
C LEU A 69 -1.77 -1.00 9.10
N HIS A 70 -2.36 -0.06 9.82
CA HIS A 70 -3.74 -0.22 10.26
C HIS A 70 -4.68 -0.22 9.04
N PRO A 71 -5.76 -1.03 9.02
CA PRO A 71 -6.73 -1.10 7.92
C PRO A 71 -7.19 0.25 7.37
N SER A 72 -7.48 1.21 8.23
CA SER A 72 -7.89 2.56 7.81
C SER A 72 -6.80 3.35 7.07
N VAL A 73 -5.54 3.01 7.32
CA VAL A 73 -4.36 3.63 6.68
C VAL A 73 -4.10 3.01 5.32
N ILE A 74 -4.29 1.68 5.18
CA ILE A 74 -4.08 0.94 3.92
C ILE A 74 -4.82 1.61 2.76
N ARG A 75 -6.10 1.94 2.95
CA ARG A 75 -6.91 2.59 1.91
C ARG A 75 -6.36 3.96 1.51
N LYS A 76 -5.97 4.78 2.48
CA LYS A 76 -5.36 6.10 2.22
C LYS A 76 -4.02 5.94 1.49
N PHE A 77 -3.22 4.97 1.91
CA PHE A 77 -1.92 4.71 1.34
C PHE A 77 -2.01 4.22 -0.11
N ALA A 78 -2.91 3.28 -0.41
CA ALA A 78 -3.18 2.84 -1.78
C ALA A 78 -3.52 4.01 -2.71
N ARG A 79 -4.35 4.96 -2.25
CA ARG A 79 -4.67 6.18 -3.03
C ARG A 79 -3.47 7.08 -3.26
N VAL A 80 -2.60 7.23 -2.26
CA VAL A 80 -1.35 8.00 -2.41
C VAL A 80 -0.42 7.33 -3.41
N LEU A 81 -0.23 6.01 -3.33
CA LEU A 81 0.60 5.26 -4.28
C LEU A 81 0.06 5.39 -5.71
N THR A 82 -1.26 5.26 -5.89
CA THR A 82 -1.92 5.45 -7.19
C THR A 82 -1.70 6.87 -7.72
N TYR A 83 -1.85 7.89 -6.88
CA TYR A 83 -1.60 9.28 -7.25
C TYR A 83 -0.15 9.49 -7.69
N LEU A 84 0.82 8.98 -6.92
CA LEU A 84 2.23 9.11 -7.25
C LEU A 84 2.59 8.38 -8.56
N ALA A 85 2.08 7.17 -8.76
CA ALA A 85 2.28 6.44 -10.01
C ALA A 85 1.79 7.23 -11.24
N THR A 86 0.64 7.89 -11.12
CA THR A 86 0.03 8.61 -12.25
C THR A 86 0.60 10.02 -12.45
N GLN A 87 0.92 10.76 -11.38
CA GLN A 87 1.39 12.15 -11.47
C GLN A 87 2.90 12.27 -11.69
N GLU A 88 3.67 11.32 -11.18
CA GLU A 88 5.13 11.29 -11.33
C GLU A 88 5.59 10.31 -12.40
N GLU A 89 4.63 9.72 -13.15
CA GLU A 89 4.89 8.74 -14.24
C GLU A 89 5.80 7.59 -13.79
N LYS A 90 5.61 7.12 -12.53
CA LYS A 90 6.40 6.04 -11.94
C LYS A 90 5.75 4.69 -12.21
N GLN A 91 6.56 3.68 -12.47
CA GLN A 91 6.13 2.30 -12.44
C GLN A 91 6.30 1.74 -11.03
N LEU A 92 5.18 1.34 -10.40
CA LEU A 92 5.19 0.70 -9.10
C LEU A 92 4.80 -0.77 -9.26
N ILE A 93 5.62 -1.66 -8.74
CA ILE A 93 5.39 -3.11 -8.76
C ILE A 93 5.30 -3.57 -7.31
N PHE A 94 4.18 -4.18 -6.95
CA PHE A 94 3.93 -4.65 -5.58
C PHE A 94 3.73 -6.15 -5.54
N THR A 95 4.21 -6.77 -4.47
CA THR A 95 3.66 -8.06 -4.02
C THR A 95 2.74 -7.81 -2.84
N THR A 96 1.66 -8.57 -2.71
CA THR A 96 0.75 -8.45 -1.57
C THR A 96 0.03 -9.76 -1.31
N HIS A 97 -0.22 -10.05 -0.05
CA HIS A 97 -1.16 -11.07 0.43
C HIS A 97 -2.42 -10.43 1.04
N SER A 98 -2.53 -9.10 1.01
CA SER A 98 -3.65 -8.37 1.59
C SER A 98 -4.75 -8.13 0.58
N GLU A 99 -5.88 -8.80 0.76
CA GLU A 99 -7.11 -8.53 0.03
C GLU A 99 -7.51 -7.05 0.16
N GLN A 100 -7.39 -6.49 1.37
CA GLN A 100 -7.75 -5.10 1.62
C GLN A 100 -6.88 -4.11 0.83
N PHE A 101 -5.58 -4.38 0.68
CA PHE A 101 -4.71 -3.54 -0.14
C PHE A 101 -5.11 -3.65 -1.61
N LEU A 102 -5.29 -4.87 -2.13
CA LEU A 102 -5.74 -5.10 -3.50
C LEU A 102 -7.08 -4.40 -3.77
N LEU A 103 -8.09 -4.61 -2.93
CA LEU A 103 -9.40 -3.95 -3.07
C LEU A 103 -9.29 -2.43 -3.01
N SER A 104 -8.34 -1.89 -2.22
CA SER A 104 -8.10 -0.44 -2.16
C SER A 104 -7.51 0.10 -3.46
N ILE A 105 -6.64 -0.64 -4.14
CA ILE A 105 -6.11 -0.28 -5.48
C ILE A 105 -7.22 -0.39 -6.54
N LEU A 106 -7.99 -1.48 -6.53
CA LEU A 106 -9.13 -1.66 -7.45
C LEU A 106 -10.18 -0.56 -7.28
N ALA A 107 -10.43 -0.11 -6.06
CA ALA A 107 -11.31 1.02 -5.78
C ALA A 107 -10.79 2.32 -6.43
N CYS A 108 -9.47 2.51 -6.55
CA CYS A 108 -8.90 3.65 -7.27
C CYS A 108 -9.23 3.63 -8.77
N VAL A 109 -9.33 2.43 -9.40
CA VAL A 109 -9.82 2.29 -10.78
C VAL A 109 -11.28 2.70 -10.89
N LYS A 110 -12.14 2.18 -10.01
CA LYS A 110 -13.57 2.52 -9.95
C LYS A 110 -13.80 4.02 -9.74
N GLU A 111 -12.98 4.66 -8.92
CA GLU A 111 -13.01 6.09 -8.64
C GLU A 111 -12.32 6.94 -9.74
N LYS A 112 -11.80 6.31 -10.80
CA LYS A 112 -11.10 6.96 -11.93
C LYS A 112 -9.85 7.74 -11.53
N LEU A 113 -9.19 7.34 -10.45
CA LEU A 113 -7.88 7.88 -10.05
C LEU A 113 -6.74 7.29 -10.89
N ILE A 114 -6.95 6.10 -11.43
CA ILE A 114 -6.07 5.43 -12.41
C ILE A 114 -6.96 4.72 -13.42
N ARG A 115 -6.51 4.62 -14.66
CA ARG A 115 -7.22 3.86 -15.69
C ARG A 115 -6.93 2.38 -15.53
N HIS A 116 -7.91 1.52 -15.85
CA HIS A 116 -7.77 0.06 -15.76
C HIS A 116 -6.63 -0.48 -16.64
N ASP A 117 -6.35 0.16 -17.78
CA ASP A 117 -5.26 -0.24 -18.69
C ASP A 117 -3.85 0.15 -18.18
N GLN A 118 -3.75 0.97 -17.14
CA GLN A 118 -2.53 1.32 -16.43
C GLN A 118 -2.26 0.40 -15.22
N LEU A 119 -3.20 -0.48 -14.86
CA LEU A 119 -3.07 -1.45 -13.78
C LEU A 119 -2.99 -2.86 -14.36
N ARG A 120 -2.00 -3.63 -13.90
CA ARG A 120 -1.88 -5.07 -14.18
C ARG A 120 -1.88 -5.83 -12.88
N CYS A 121 -2.68 -6.88 -12.82
CA CYS A 121 -2.73 -7.79 -11.68
C CYS A 121 -2.28 -9.18 -12.15
N TYR A 122 -1.47 -9.85 -11.33
CA TYR A 122 -1.00 -11.19 -11.61
C TYR A 122 -1.24 -12.06 -10.38
N HIS A 123 -1.90 -13.20 -10.58
CA HIS A 123 -1.92 -14.26 -9.59
C HIS A 123 -0.64 -15.08 -9.71
N VAL A 124 0.08 -15.24 -8.62
CA VAL A 124 1.32 -16.01 -8.57
C VAL A 124 1.06 -17.31 -7.84
N SER A 125 1.16 -18.42 -8.56
CA SER A 125 1.04 -19.76 -8.00
C SER A 125 2.36 -20.50 -8.06
N ARG A 126 2.60 -21.40 -7.11
CA ARG A 126 3.80 -22.23 -7.08
C ARG A 126 3.42 -23.70 -6.91
N GLU A 127 3.70 -24.48 -7.93
CA GLU A 127 3.57 -25.93 -7.89
C GLU A 127 4.95 -26.57 -7.92
N ARG A 128 5.28 -27.32 -6.84
CA ARG A 128 6.60 -27.95 -6.67
C ARG A 128 7.77 -26.96 -6.86
N LYS A 129 8.41 -26.96 -8.03
CA LYS A 129 9.57 -26.12 -8.38
C LYS A 129 9.26 -25.05 -9.44
N GLN A 130 8.02 -25.01 -9.92
CA GLN A 130 7.61 -24.09 -10.98
C GLN A 130 6.73 -22.99 -10.39
N THR A 131 7.07 -21.74 -10.69
CA THR A 131 6.26 -20.58 -10.38
C THR A 131 5.56 -20.08 -11.65
N THR A 132 4.27 -19.89 -11.59
CA THR A 132 3.43 -19.44 -12.71
C THR A 132 2.82 -18.09 -12.37
N PHE A 133 2.82 -17.19 -13.34
CA PHE A 133 2.19 -15.88 -13.27
C PHE A 133 0.99 -15.89 -14.23
N THR A 134 -0.20 -15.74 -13.70
CA THR A 134 -1.44 -15.66 -14.48
C THR A 134 -1.96 -14.22 -14.41
N GLU A 135 -2.09 -13.56 -15.56
CA GLU A 135 -2.66 -12.22 -15.59
C GLU A 135 -4.16 -12.28 -15.27
N GLU A 136 -4.59 -11.43 -14.35
CA GLU A 136 -5.98 -11.24 -13.94
C GLU A 136 -6.47 -9.91 -14.50
N PRO A 137 -7.23 -9.90 -15.60
CA PRO A 137 -7.67 -8.67 -16.24
C PRO A 137 -8.54 -7.81 -15.33
N VAL A 138 -8.22 -6.53 -15.23
CA VAL A 138 -8.99 -5.54 -14.47
C VAL A 138 -9.92 -4.79 -15.42
N SER A 139 -11.22 -4.80 -15.09
CA SER A 139 -12.24 -4.09 -15.86
C SER A 139 -12.27 -2.58 -15.54
N SER A 140 -12.97 -1.81 -16.37
CA SER A 140 -13.08 -0.34 -16.21
C SER A 140 -13.80 0.10 -14.95
N ASP A 141 -14.54 -0.79 -14.30
CA ASP A 141 -15.23 -0.58 -13.00
C ASP A 141 -14.43 -1.15 -11.82
N GLY A 142 -13.17 -1.53 -12.04
CA GLY A 142 -12.25 -1.98 -11.00
C GLY A 142 -12.56 -3.39 -10.49
N GLN A 143 -13.08 -4.27 -11.34
CA GLN A 143 -13.30 -5.67 -10.99
C GLN A 143 -12.26 -6.56 -11.68
N ILE A 144 -11.89 -7.65 -11.02
CA ILE A 144 -11.06 -8.70 -11.60
C ILE A 144 -11.96 -9.75 -12.23
N SER A 145 -11.71 -10.10 -13.48
CA SER A 145 -12.42 -11.14 -14.21
C SER A 145 -12.17 -12.50 -13.57
N GLY A 146 -13.19 -13.17 -13.10
CA GLY A 146 -13.08 -14.45 -12.39
C GLY A 146 -13.18 -14.32 -10.85
N GLY A 147 -13.23 -13.08 -10.34
CA GLY A 147 -13.38 -12.80 -8.91
C GLY A 147 -12.06 -12.99 -8.15
N LEU A 148 -12.11 -12.74 -6.88
CA LEU A 148 -10.98 -12.93 -5.95
C LEU A 148 -10.98 -14.34 -5.33
N SER A 149 -11.58 -15.34 -6.02
CA SER A 149 -11.81 -16.68 -5.47
C SER A 149 -10.53 -17.30 -4.89
N SER A 150 -9.41 -17.19 -5.60
CA SER A 150 -8.12 -17.72 -5.12
C SER A 150 -7.53 -16.96 -3.92
N PHE A 151 -7.95 -15.72 -3.72
CA PHE A 151 -7.56 -14.89 -2.57
C PHE A 151 -8.45 -15.18 -1.35
N MET A 152 -9.71 -15.51 -1.59
CA MET A 152 -10.75 -15.66 -0.56
C MET A 152 -11.00 -17.11 -0.13
N GLU A 153 -10.39 -18.10 -0.79
CA GLU A 153 -10.66 -19.52 -0.50
C GLU A 153 -10.45 -19.86 1.00
N GLY A 154 -9.34 -19.40 1.57
CA GLY A 154 -9.06 -19.63 2.99
C GLY A 154 -10.04 -18.93 3.93
N GLU A 155 -10.34 -17.66 3.66
CA GLU A 155 -11.28 -16.88 4.49
C GLU A 155 -12.72 -17.38 4.35
N LEU A 156 -13.11 -17.82 3.15
CA LEU A 156 -14.44 -18.43 2.93
C LEU A 156 -14.60 -19.77 3.67
N GLU A 157 -13.55 -20.59 3.72
CA GLU A 157 -13.56 -21.82 4.51
C GLU A 157 -13.67 -21.52 6.01
N ASP A 158 -12.95 -20.53 6.51
CA ASP A 158 -13.01 -20.10 7.90
C ASP A 158 -14.39 -19.53 8.25
N ILE A 159 -14.97 -18.70 7.39
CA ILE A 159 -16.32 -18.14 7.57
C ILE A 159 -17.37 -19.25 7.53
N LYS A 160 -17.31 -20.18 6.57
CA LYS A 160 -18.21 -21.34 6.51
C LYS A 160 -18.11 -22.19 7.78
N SER A 161 -16.89 -22.46 8.24
CA SER A 161 -16.65 -23.20 9.48
C SER A 161 -17.23 -22.47 10.69
N PHE A 162 -17.03 -21.15 10.80
CA PHE A 162 -17.51 -20.32 11.90
C PHE A 162 -19.06 -20.25 11.92
N LEU A 163 -19.67 -20.12 10.76
CA LEU A 163 -21.15 -20.06 10.63
C LEU A 163 -21.82 -21.43 10.68
N SER A 164 -21.04 -22.52 10.77
CA SER A 164 -21.56 -23.90 10.74
C SER A 164 -22.45 -24.17 9.53
N ILE A 165 -22.17 -23.55 8.40
CA ILE A 165 -22.88 -23.79 7.15
C ILE A 165 -22.28 -25.04 6.52
N SER A 166 -22.92 -26.20 6.74
CA SER A 166 -22.66 -27.42 5.98
C SER A 166 -23.40 -27.35 4.64
N GLU A 167 -22.73 -27.75 3.57
CA GLU A 167 -23.37 -27.99 2.27
C GLU A 167 -24.45 -29.10 2.35
#